data_3917e73368809ac436a9c2b0d7915456
#
_entry.id   3917e73368809ac436a9c2b0d7915456
#
_cell.length_a   1.000
_cell.length_b   1.000
_cell.length_c   1.000
_cell.angle_alpha   90.00
_cell.angle_beta   90.00
_cell.angle_gamma   90.00
#
_symmetry.space_group_name_H-M   'P 1'
#
loop_
_entity.id
_entity.type
_entity.pdbx_description
1 polymer ?
#
loop_
_entity_poly.entity_id
_entity_poly.type
_entity_poly.pdbx_seq_one_letter_code
_entity_poly.pdbx_strand_id
1 'polypeptide(L)'
;MSKTLGSGACGEVKLAFERKTCKKVAIKIISKRKFAIGSEREADPALDVETEIEILKKLNHPCIIKIKDFFDAEDYYIVLELMEGGELFDRVVGHKRLKEATCKLYFYQMLLAVQYLHENGIIHRDLKPENVLLSSPKEDCLIKITDFGQSKILGETSLMRTLCGTPTYLAPEVLNSFGTAGYNRAVDCWSLGVILFICLSGYPPFSEHKTQVSLKDQITSGKYNFIPEVWAEVSEKALDLVKKLLIVDPKARFTTEEALRHPWLQDEDMKRKFNNLLSEEDKLMAVTQVPAQPSTSRKRLLEGEAESADPTKRLAVCAAVS
;
A
#
# COMPACT_ATOMS: atom_id res chain seq x y z
N MET A 1 -6.84 -1.79 -29.55
CA MET A 1 -6.04 -2.26 -28.40
C MET A 1 -4.64 -2.49 -28.90
N SER A 2 -3.66 -1.84 -28.42
CA SER A 2 -2.34 -1.97 -29.04
C SER A 2 -1.40 -2.54 -28.06
N LYS A 3 -0.85 -2.37 -27.13
CA LYS A 3 0.34 -2.95 -26.48
C LYS A 3 0.02 -3.50 -25.09
N THR A 4 0.47 -4.74 -24.81
CA THR A 4 0.50 -5.26 -23.43
C THR A 4 1.55 -4.52 -22.63
N LEU A 5 1.13 -3.91 -21.50
CA LEU A 5 1.99 -3.17 -20.58
C LEU A 5 2.55 -4.07 -19.46
N GLY A 6 1.80 -5.11 -19.11
CA GLY A 6 2.20 -6.07 -18.10
C GLY A 6 1.24 -7.23 -18.03
N SER A 7 1.71 -8.35 -17.51
CA SER A 7 0.87 -9.52 -17.19
C SER A 7 1.25 -10.01 -15.79
N GLY A 8 0.27 -10.22 -14.94
CA GLY A 8 0.44 -10.73 -13.59
C GLY A 8 -0.48 -11.92 -13.31
N ALA A 9 -0.40 -12.45 -12.09
CA ALA A 9 -1.21 -13.59 -11.65
C ALA A 9 -2.73 -13.32 -11.74
N CYS A 10 -3.14 -12.07 -11.63
CA CYS A 10 -4.55 -11.66 -11.60
C CYS A 10 -5.09 -11.13 -12.94
N GLY A 11 -4.25 -10.92 -13.95
CA GLY A 11 -4.72 -10.39 -15.23
C GLY A 11 -3.64 -9.76 -16.11
N GLU A 12 -4.07 -9.14 -17.18
CA GLU A 12 -3.24 -8.47 -18.16
C GLU A 12 -3.57 -6.98 -18.17
N VAL A 13 -2.55 -6.13 -18.30
CA VAL A 13 -2.72 -4.68 -18.46
C VAL A 13 -2.37 -4.28 -19.90
N LYS A 14 -3.28 -3.60 -20.57
CA LYS A 14 -3.11 -3.13 -21.95
C LYS A 14 -3.16 -1.62 -22.06
N LEU A 15 -2.39 -1.09 -23.01
CA LEU A 15 -2.51 0.29 -23.45
C LEU A 15 -3.76 0.44 -24.32
N ALA A 16 -4.55 1.46 -24.05
CA ALA A 16 -5.71 1.81 -24.85
C ALA A 16 -5.81 3.33 -25.01
N PHE A 17 -6.74 3.75 -25.87
CA PHE A 17 -7.02 5.16 -26.13
C PHE A 17 -8.51 5.42 -25.91
N GLU A 18 -8.82 6.47 -25.16
CA GLU A 18 -10.19 6.95 -25.05
C GLU A 18 -10.63 7.55 -26.38
N ARG A 19 -11.72 7.06 -26.97
CA ARG A 19 -12.16 7.47 -28.32
C ARG A 19 -12.47 8.94 -28.43
N LYS A 20 -13.07 9.55 -27.40
CA LYS A 20 -13.50 10.96 -27.44
C LYS A 20 -12.33 11.94 -27.35
N THR A 21 -11.35 11.64 -26.52
CA THR A 21 -10.25 12.56 -26.18
C THR A 21 -8.92 12.18 -26.81
N CYS A 22 -8.82 10.96 -27.39
CA CYS A 22 -7.58 10.35 -27.86
C CYS A 22 -6.50 10.22 -26.78
N LYS A 23 -6.87 10.35 -25.51
CA LYS A 23 -5.94 10.20 -24.39
C LYS A 23 -5.63 8.74 -24.15
N LYS A 24 -4.38 8.46 -23.82
CA LYS A 24 -3.90 7.14 -23.43
C LYS A 24 -4.42 6.76 -22.04
N VAL A 25 -4.83 5.51 -21.89
CA VAL A 25 -5.25 4.90 -20.63
C VAL A 25 -4.65 3.51 -20.50
N ALA A 26 -4.60 3.00 -19.28
CA ALA A 26 -4.28 1.61 -19.01
C ALA A 26 -5.58 0.85 -18.70
N ILE A 27 -5.73 -0.33 -19.26
CA ILE A 27 -6.88 -1.21 -18.97
C ILE A 27 -6.37 -2.50 -18.35
N LYS A 28 -6.75 -2.73 -17.09
CA LYS A 28 -6.52 -4.01 -16.40
C LYS A 28 -7.67 -4.95 -16.73
N ILE A 29 -7.34 -6.10 -17.31
CA ILE A 29 -8.30 -7.12 -17.72
C ILE A 29 -8.18 -8.29 -16.76
N ILE A 30 -9.27 -8.63 -16.06
CA ILE A 30 -9.33 -9.75 -15.14
C ILE A 30 -10.27 -10.80 -15.73
N SER A 31 -9.70 -11.97 -16.08
CA SER A 31 -10.44 -13.06 -16.71
C SER A 31 -11.34 -13.77 -15.71
N LYS A 32 -12.63 -13.82 -16.00
CA LYS A 32 -13.63 -14.61 -15.23
C LYS A 32 -13.39 -16.12 -15.35
N ARG A 33 -12.84 -16.59 -16.48
CA ARG A 33 -12.62 -18.03 -16.76
C ARG A 33 -11.50 -18.63 -15.90
N LYS A 34 -10.46 -17.88 -15.56
CA LYS A 34 -9.36 -18.37 -14.72
C LYS A 34 -9.81 -18.72 -13.30
N PHE A 35 -10.92 -18.17 -12.86
CA PHE A 35 -11.48 -18.42 -11.55
C PHE A 35 -12.43 -19.62 -11.49
N ALA A 36 -12.97 -20.05 -12.64
CA ALA A 36 -13.91 -21.17 -12.73
C ALA A 36 -13.24 -22.57 -12.73
N ILE A 37 -11.91 -22.62 -12.92
CA ILE A 37 -11.17 -23.88 -13.11
C ILE A 37 -10.20 -24.10 -11.94
N GLY A 38 -10.68 -24.21 -10.74
CA GLY A 38 -9.81 -24.74 -9.73
C GLY A 38 -9.81 -24.13 -8.35
N SER A 39 -10.90 -24.18 -7.65
CA SER A 39 -10.89 -24.50 -6.22
C SER A 39 -12.30 -24.63 -5.67
N GLU A 40 -12.57 -25.75 -5.06
CA GLU A 40 -13.61 -25.94 -4.05
C GLU A 40 -13.35 -25.09 -2.79
N ARG A 41 -12.93 -23.84 -2.94
CA ARG A 41 -12.68 -22.90 -1.83
C ARG A 41 -13.56 -21.68 -1.97
N GLU A 42 -14.42 -21.54 -1.02
CA GLU A 42 -15.47 -20.60 -0.71
C GLU A 42 -15.10 -19.10 -0.75
N ALA A 43 -14.56 -18.59 -1.84
CA ALA A 43 -14.47 -17.14 -2.04
C ALA A 43 -14.89 -16.83 -3.48
N ASP A 44 -15.98 -16.12 -3.63
CA ASP A 44 -16.43 -15.65 -4.92
C ASP A 44 -15.42 -14.63 -5.48
N PRO A 45 -14.72 -14.95 -6.58
CA PRO A 45 -13.75 -14.04 -7.20
C PRO A 45 -14.37 -12.71 -7.66
N ALA A 46 -15.66 -12.71 -7.94
CA ALA A 46 -16.40 -11.51 -8.30
C ALA A 46 -16.47 -10.49 -7.14
N LEU A 47 -16.61 -10.96 -5.90
CA LEU A 47 -16.60 -10.11 -4.71
C LEU A 47 -15.25 -9.41 -4.52
N ASP A 48 -14.15 -10.01 -4.93
CA ASP A 48 -12.81 -9.42 -4.83
C ASP A 48 -12.61 -8.26 -5.79
N VAL A 49 -13.07 -8.42 -7.03
CA VAL A 49 -12.99 -7.36 -8.05
C VAL A 49 -13.92 -6.21 -7.69
N GLU A 50 -15.15 -6.48 -7.27
CA GLU A 50 -16.09 -5.46 -6.85
C GLU A 50 -15.58 -4.68 -5.63
N THR A 51 -14.98 -5.35 -4.66
CA THR A 51 -14.35 -4.72 -3.49
C THR A 51 -13.19 -3.82 -3.90
N GLU A 52 -12.32 -4.28 -4.81
CA GLU A 52 -11.23 -3.46 -5.36
C GLU A 52 -11.77 -2.18 -6.03
N ILE A 53 -12.81 -2.30 -6.84
CA ILE A 53 -13.44 -1.17 -7.51
C ILE A 53 -14.04 -0.19 -6.50
N GLU A 54 -14.76 -0.66 -5.51
CA GLU A 54 -15.35 0.19 -4.47
C GLU A 54 -14.27 0.95 -3.68
N ILE A 55 -13.17 0.28 -3.34
CA ILE A 55 -12.03 0.91 -2.69
C ILE A 55 -11.45 2.00 -3.59
N LEU A 56 -11.12 1.68 -4.85
CA LEU A 56 -10.55 2.62 -5.80
C LEU A 56 -11.44 3.83 -6.05
N LYS A 57 -12.76 3.66 -6.12
CA LYS A 57 -13.71 4.76 -6.29
C LYS A 57 -13.75 5.73 -5.11
N LYS A 58 -13.51 5.25 -3.90
CA LYS A 58 -13.51 6.07 -2.67
C LYS A 58 -12.20 6.81 -2.44
N LEU A 59 -11.09 6.33 -3.04
CA LEU A 59 -9.78 6.91 -2.83
C LEU A 59 -9.53 8.10 -3.74
N ASN A 60 -9.00 9.17 -3.14
CA ASN A 60 -8.60 10.37 -3.86
C ASN A 60 -7.32 10.94 -3.25
N HIS A 61 -6.18 10.54 -3.82
CA HIS A 61 -4.86 10.98 -3.36
C HIS A 61 -3.90 11.06 -4.56
N PRO A 62 -3.00 12.05 -4.62
CA PRO A 62 -2.07 12.21 -5.76
C PRO A 62 -1.11 11.04 -5.95
N CYS A 63 -0.84 10.26 -4.92
CA CYS A 63 0.07 9.12 -4.96
C CYS A 63 -0.65 7.75 -4.93
N ILE A 64 -1.94 7.73 -5.26
CA ILE A 64 -2.73 6.51 -5.43
C ILE A 64 -3.37 6.52 -6.82
N ILE A 65 -3.31 5.38 -7.52
CA ILE A 65 -3.86 5.24 -8.86
C ILE A 65 -5.35 5.58 -8.89
N LYS A 66 -5.81 6.34 -9.90
CA LYS A 66 -7.20 6.70 -10.08
C LYS A 66 -7.88 5.77 -11.08
N ILE A 67 -9.05 5.27 -10.70
CA ILE A 67 -9.95 4.58 -11.61
C ILE A 67 -10.70 5.61 -12.47
N LYS A 68 -10.72 5.39 -13.77
CA LYS A 68 -11.49 6.22 -14.73
C LYS A 68 -12.82 5.62 -15.06
N ASP A 69 -12.89 4.30 -15.25
CA ASP A 69 -14.10 3.58 -15.59
C ASP A 69 -13.97 2.09 -15.24
N PHE A 70 -15.10 1.38 -15.24
CA PHE A 70 -15.19 -0.05 -15.02
C PHE A 70 -16.26 -0.67 -15.87
N PHE A 71 -15.95 -1.81 -16.50
CA PHE A 71 -16.90 -2.56 -17.29
C PHE A 71 -16.92 -4.03 -16.84
N ASP A 72 -18.10 -4.53 -16.58
CA ASP A 72 -18.38 -5.93 -16.33
C ASP A 72 -19.01 -6.52 -17.60
N ALA A 73 -18.23 -7.33 -18.34
CA ALA A 73 -18.62 -7.97 -19.58
C ALA A 73 -18.21 -9.45 -19.58
N GLU A 74 -17.64 -9.97 -20.67
CA GLU A 74 -17.07 -11.34 -20.67
C GLU A 74 -15.95 -11.50 -19.64
N ASP A 75 -15.16 -10.43 -19.46
CA ASP A 75 -14.16 -10.26 -18.41
C ASP A 75 -14.43 -8.95 -17.67
N TYR A 76 -13.70 -8.71 -16.59
CA TYR A 76 -13.70 -7.41 -15.91
C TYR A 76 -12.65 -6.50 -16.56
N TYR A 77 -13.05 -5.26 -16.86
CA TYR A 77 -12.18 -4.23 -17.45
C TYR A 77 -12.12 -3.03 -16.51
N ILE A 78 -10.96 -2.80 -15.92
CA ILE A 78 -10.72 -1.65 -15.06
C ILE A 78 -9.91 -0.63 -15.84
N VAL A 79 -10.49 0.53 -16.13
CA VAL A 79 -9.82 1.63 -16.84
C VAL A 79 -9.13 2.52 -15.82
N LEU A 80 -7.82 2.63 -15.93
CA LEU A 80 -6.96 3.38 -15.03
C LEU A 80 -6.21 4.48 -15.80
N GLU A 81 -5.76 5.49 -15.07
CA GLU A 81 -4.80 6.44 -15.64
C GLU A 81 -3.52 5.72 -16.06
N LEU A 82 -2.90 6.19 -17.15
CA LEU A 82 -1.65 5.63 -17.63
C LEU A 82 -0.46 6.25 -16.89
N MET A 83 0.41 5.39 -16.38
CA MET A 83 1.66 5.75 -15.74
C MET A 83 2.82 5.45 -16.69
N GLU A 84 3.33 6.47 -17.37
CA GLU A 84 4.30 6.32 -18.47
C GLU A 84 5.71 5.93 -18.04
N GLY A 85 6.03 6.09 -16.75
CA GLY A 85 7.31 5.67 -16.19
C GLY A 85 7.42 4.18 -15.86
N GLY A 86 6.33 3.42 -15.96
CA GLY A 86 6.29 2.00 -15.64
C GLY A 86 6.41 1.68 -14.16
N GLU A 87 6.84 0.47 -13.85
CA GLU A 87 6.98 -0.02 -12.48
C GLU A 87 8.29 0.46 -11.83
N LEU A 88 8.22 0.75 -10.52
CA LEU A 88 9.42 1.02 -9.72
C LEU A 88 10.44 -0.13 -9.79
N PHE A 89 9.95 -1.38 -9.80
CA PHE A 89 10.79 -2.57 -9.93
C PHE A 89 11.74 -2.48 -11.13
N ASP A 90 11.21 -2.17 -12.32
CA ASP A 90 12.01 -2.09 -13.54
C ASP A 90 13.02 -0.94 -13.49
N ARG A 91 12.67 0.15 -12.85
CA ARG A 91 13.59 1.28 -12.67
C ARG A 91 14.75 0.96 -11.74
N VAL A 92 14.49 0.26 -10.66
CA VAL A 92 15.55 -0.21 -9.74
C VAL A 92 16.48 -1.21 -10.45
N VAL A 93 15.91 -2.18 -11.15
CA VAL A 93 16.69 -3.19 -11.91
C VAL A 93 17.54 -2.52 -13.00
N GLY A 94 16.95 -1.59 -13.74
CA GLY A 94 17.66 -0.87 -14.82
C GLY A 94 18.84 -0.02 -14.36
N HIS A 95 18.78 0.52 -13.15
CA HIS A 95 19.82 1.36 -12.57
C HIS A 95 20.70 0.61 -11.55
N LYS A 96 20.47 -0.69 -11.33
CA LYS A 96 21.02 -1.53 -10.26
C LYS A 96 20.58 -1.10 -8.87
N ARG A 97 20.58 0.16 -8.56
CA ARG A 97 19.99 0.83 -7.40
C ARG A 97 19.69 2.28 -7.73
N LEU A 98 18.80 2.90 -6.98
CA LEU A 98 18.48 4.32 -7.15
C LEU A 98 19.45 5.19 -6.34
N LYS A 99 19.64 6.43 -6.78
CA LYS A 99 20.30 7.45 -5.96
C LYS A 99 19.50 7.68 -4.68
N GLU A 100 20.17 7.95 -3.57
CA GLU A 100 19.50 8.15 -2.28
C GLU A 100 18.48 9.29 -2.31
N ALA A 101 18.79 10.40 -2.99
CA ALA A 101 17.85 11.51 -3.15
C ALA A 101 16.57 11.11 -3.90
N THR A 102 16.70 10.25 -4.92
CA THR A 102 15.55 9.70 -5.66
C THR A 102 14.76 8.73 -4.79
N CYS A 103 15.43 7.85 -4.05
CA CYS A 103 14.77 6.97 -3.06
C CYS A 103 13.96 7.77 -2.05
N LYS A 104 14.51 8.86 -1.54
CA LYS A 104 13.84 9.73 -0.57
C LYS A 104 12.56 10.33 -1.15
N LEU A 105 12.62 10.90 -2.35
CA LEU A 105 11.47 11.47 -3.03
C LEU A 105 10.36 10.45 -3.26
N TYR A 106 10.70 9.26 -3.72
CA TYR A 106 9.72 8.20 -3.97
C TYR A 106 9.15 7.64 -2.67
N PHE A 107 10.01 7.39 -1.69
CA PHE A 107 9.59 6.82 -0.41
C PHE A 107 8.70 7.78 0.40
N TYR A 108 9.00 9.07 0.38
CA TYR A 108 8.14 10.10 0.94
C TYR A 108 6.72 10.03 0.38
N GLN A 109 6.59 9.91 -0.93
CA GLN A 109 5.30 9.76 -1.59
C GLN A 109 4.59 8.46 -1.22
N MET A 110 5.32 7.34 -1.13
CA MET A 110 4.76 6.06 -0.69
C MET A 110 4.20 6.15 0.72
N LEU A 111 4.93 6.80 1.64
CA LEU A 111 4.49 6.99 3.01
C LEU A 111 3.23 7.85 3.09
N LEU A 112 3.15 8.93 2.33
CA LEU A 112 1.94 9.77 2.26
C LEU A 112 0.74 8.97 1.75
N ALA A 113 0.92 8.17 0.72
CA ALA A 113 -0.13 7.33 0.16
C ALA A 113 -0.62 6.27 1.16
N VAL A 114 0.31 5.56 1.80
CA VAL A 114 -0.05 4.51 2.77
C VAL A 114 -0.63 5.10 4.05
N GLN A 115 -0.15 6.25 4.50
CA GLN A 115 -0.77 7.00 5.60
C GLN A 115 -2.24 7.33 5.28
N TYR A 116 -2.50 7.85 4.09
CA TYR A 116 -3.86 8.13 3.64
C TYR A 116 -4.75 6.88 3.64
N LEU A 117 -4.23 5.75 3.15
CA LEU A 117 -4.96 4.47 3.20
C LEU A 117 -5.30 4.09 4.64
N HIS A 118 -4.32 4.14 5.54
CA HIS A 118 -4.50 3.76 6.94
C HIS A 118 -5.48 4.68 7.68
N GLU A 119 -5.45 5.98 7.41
CA GLU A 119 -6.41 6.96 7.94
C GLU A 119 -7.84 6.70 7.46
N ASN A 120 -8.00 6.12 6.28
CA ASN A 120 -9.29 5.72 5.71
C ASN A 120 -9.65 4.26 6.02
N GLY A 121 -8.95 3.62 6.94
CA GLY A 121 -9.24 2.25 7.38
C GLY A 121 -8.91 1.17 6.36
N ILE A 122 -8.01 1.43 5.42
CA ILE A 122 -7.61 0.48 4.37
C ILE A 122 -6.19 0.01 4.63
N ILE A 123 -5.98 -1.31 4.60
CA ILE A 123 -4.68 -1.96 4.60
C ILE A 123 -4.44 -2.52 3.20
N HIS A 124 -3.33 -2.14 2.56
CA HIS A 124 -3.03 -2.57 1.19
C HIS A 124 -2.69 -4.06 1.11
N ARG A 125 -1.80 -4.55 1.95
CA ARG A 125 -1.37 -5.95 2.14
C ARG A 125 -0.53 -6.56 1.03
N ASP A 126 -0.29 -5.86 -0.06
CA ASP A 126 0.54 -6.35 -1.18
C ASP A 126 1.48 -5.26 -1.73
N LEU A 127 2.08 -4.47 -0.84
CA LEU A 127 3.07 -3.47 -1.21
C LEU A 127 4.38 -4.13 -1.63
N LYS A 128 4.80 -3.85 -2.86
CA LYS A 128 6.03 -4.33 -3.48
C LYS A 128 6.41 -3.40 -4.64
N PRO A 129 7.67 -3.43 -5.14
CA PRO A 129 8.10 -2.51 -6.20
C PRO A 129 7.32 -2.61 -7.50
N GLU A 130 6.70 -3.77 -7.80
CA GLU A 130 5.83 -3.97 -8.95
C GLU A 130 4.50 -3.22 -8.82
N ASN A 131 4.06 -2.93 -7.60
CA ASN A 131 2.81 -2.23 -7.30
C ASN A 131 3.00 -0.73 -7.02
N VAL A 132 4.17 -0.20 -7.31
CA VAL A 132 4.47 1.23 -7.30
C VAL A 132 4.78 1.66 -8.73
N LEU A 133 3.94 2.52 -9.30
CA LEU A 133 4.08 3.01 -10.66
C LEU A 133 4.65 4.43 -10.67
N LEU A 134 5.34 4.75 -11.76
CA LEU A 134 6.01 6.03 -11.96
C LEU A 134 5.28 6.84 -13.05
N SER A 135 5.00 8.10 -12.77
CA SER A 135 4.22 8.95 -13.68
C SER A 135 4.96 9.31 -14.96
N SER A 136 6.28 9.28 -14.94
CA SER A 136 7.13 9.74 -16.04
C SER A 136 8.42 8.94 -16.12
N PRO A 137 9.04 8.81 -17.30
CA PRO A 137 10.39 8.27 -17.45
C PRO A 137 11.48 9.09 -16.76
N LYS A 138 11.19 10.34 -16.42
CA LYS A 138 12.13 11.22 -15.70
C LYS A 138 12.41 10.69 -14.30
N GLU A 139 13.61 10.97 -13.79
CA GLU A 139 14.04 10.58 -12.45
C GLU A 139 13.14 11.20 -11.36
N ASP A 140 12.92 12.52 -11.43
CA ASP A 140 12.01 13.23 -10.56
C ASP A 140 10.60 13.16 -11.12
N CYS A 141 9.75 12.34 -10.50
CA CYS A 141 8.36 12.15 -10.91
C CYS A 141 7.46 11.75 -9.73
N LEU A 142 6.16 11.81 -9.95
CA LEU A 142 5.18 11.25 -9.00
C LEU A 142 5.24 9.72 -9.04
N ILE A 143 5.02 9.11 -7.89
CA ILE A 143 4.71 7.67 -7.79
C ILE A 143 3.23 7.49 -7.49
N LYS A 144 2.68 6.34 -7.86
CA LYS A 144 1.32 5.96 -7.47
C LYS A 144 1.28 4.50 -7.04
N ILE A 145 0.67 4.26 -5.89
CA ILE A 145 0.37 2.92 -5.41
C ILE A 145 -0.78 2.35 -6.25
N THR A 146 -0.63 1.12 -6.68
CA THR A 146 -1.62 0.38 -7.46
C THR A 146 -1.86 -1.02 -6.89
N ASP A 147 -2.76 -1.77 -7.50
CA ASP A 147 -3.12 -3.15 -7.19
C ASP A 147 -3.70 -3.32 -5.78
N PHE A 148 -4.99 -3.01 -5.66
CA PHE A 148 -5.76 -3.14 -4.42
C PHE A 148 -6.49 -4.48 -4.29
N GLY A 149 -6.17 -5.45 -5.12
CA GLY A 149 -6.81 -6.78 -5.14
C GLY A 149 -6.65 -7.59 -3.86
N GLN A 150 -5.65 -7.29 -3.03
CA GLN A 150 -5.41 -7.91 -1.72
C GLN A 150 -5.79 -7.00 -0.55
N SER A 151 -6.31 -5.80 -0.82
CA SER A 151 -6.63 -4.81 0.20
C SER A 151 -7.76 -5.26 1.11
N LYS A 152 -7.73 -4.78 2.35
CA LYS A 152 -8.73 -5.04 3.37
C LYS A 152 -9.21 -3.75 4.02
N ILE A 153 -10.53 -3.65 4.20
CA ILE A 153 -11.14 -2.61 5.03
C ILE A 153 -11.10 -3.08 6.49
N LEU A 154 -10.64 -2.23 7.40
CA LEU A 154 -10.61 -2.55 8.84
C LEU A 154 -12.02 -2.79 9.35
N GLY A 155 -12.24 -3.94 10.01
CA GLY A 155 -13.53 -4.39 10.53
C GLY A 155 -14.07 -5.65 9.85
N GLU A 156 -13.53 -6.07 8.71
CA GLU A 156 -13.87 -7.33 8.07
C GLU A 156 -12.92 -8.46 8.47
N THR A 157 -13.46 -9.53 8.98
CA THR A 157 -12.71 -10.76 9.33
C THR A 157 -12.59 -11.66 8.11
N SER A 158 -11.50 -11.59 7.39
CA SER A 158 -11.15 -12.59 6.37
C SER A 158 -9.66 -12.90 6.42
N LEU A 159 -9.36 -14.03 7.02
CA LEU A 159 -8.00 -14.54 7.24
C LEU A 159 -7.40 -15.21 5.99
N MET A 160 -8.24 -15.59 5.03
CA MET A 160 -7.88 -16.54 3.97
C MET A 160 -7.13 -15.95 2.78
N ARG A 161 -7.16 -14.63 2.57
CA ARG A 161 -6.62 -13.99 1.34
C ARG A 161 -5.14 -13.70 1.38
N THR A 162 -4.51 -13.78 2.52
CA THR A 162 -3.14 -13.29 2.74
C THR A 162 -2.06 -14.30 2.40
N LEU A 163 -2.41 -15.54 2.21
CA LEU A 163 -1.46 -16.60 1.82
C LEU A 163 -1.06 -16.53 0.34
N CYS A 164 -1.65 -15.64 -0.44
CA CYS A 164 -1.38 -15.48 -1.87
C CYS A 164 -0.33 -14.42 -2.20
N GLY A 165 0.21 -13.70 -1.20
CA GLY A 165 1.25 -12.68 -1.40
C GLY A 165 2.61 -13.28 -1.75
N THR A 166 3.50 -12.47 -2.33
CA THR A 166 4.89 -12.84 -2.57
C THR A 166 5.64 -12.92 -1.24
N PRO A 167 6.17 -14.09 -0.83
CA PRO A 167 6.71 -14.31 0.53
C PRO A 167 7.79 -13.33 0.97
N THR A 168 8.62 -12.86 0.02
CA THR A 168 9.72 -11.90 0.27
C THR A 168 9.26 -10.60 0.96
N TYR A 169 8.01 -10.18 0.76
CA TYR A 169 7.46 -8.91 1.26
C TYR A 169 6.55 -9.08 2.47
N LEU A 170 6.26 -10.32 2.86
CA LEU A 170 5.38 -10.61 3.99
C LEU A 170 6.02 -10.27 5.33
N ALA A 171 5.25 -9.67 6.20
CA ALA A 171 5.67 -9.37 7.56
C ALA A 171 5.75 -10.63 8.44
N PRO A 172 6.61 -10.65 9.47
CA PRO A 172 6.79 -11.81 10.34
C PRO A 172 5.52 -12.27 11.04
N GLU A 173 4.69 -11.35 11.49
CA GLU A 173 3.40 -11.65 12.15
C GLU A 173 2.42 -12.37 11.22
N VAL A 174 2.52 -12.14 9.91
CA VAL A 174 1.73 -12.86 8.90
C VAL A 174 2.17 -14.30 8.78
N LEU A 175 3.46 -14.56 8.77
CA LEU A 175 4.02 -15.92 8.66
C LEU A 175 3.82 -16.75 9.92
N ASN A 176 3.73 -16.11 11.09
CA ASN A 176 3.58 -16.78 12.38
C ASN A 176 2.14 -16.92 12.83
N SER A 177 1.20 -16.16 12.25
CA SER A 177 -0.20 -16.17 12.65
C SER A 177 -1.00 -17.21 11.85
N PHE A 178 -0.86 -18.47 12.17
CA PHE A 178 -1.77 -19.50 11.66
C PHE A 178 -3.20 -19.25 12.16
N GLY A 179 -3.88 -18.31 11.54
CA GLY A 179 -5.32 -18.19 11.64
C GLY A 179 -5.88 -17.38 12.82
N THR A 180 -5.09 -16.77 13.70
CA THR A 180 -5.61 -16.18 14.96
C THR A 180 -5.35 -14.70 15.17
N ALA A 181 -4.41 -14.07 14.47
CA ALA A 181 -4.13 -12.65 14.61
C ALA A 181 -4.70 -11.85 13.43
N GLY A 182 -5.50 -10.83 13.71
CA GLY A 182 -5.93 -9.88 12.69
C GLY A 182 -4.73 -9.11 12.14
N TYR A 183 -4.70 -8.88 10.82
CA TYR A 183 -3.74 -7.98 10.21
C TYR A 183 -3.99 -6.58 10.69
N ASN A 184 -2.95 -5.92 11.11
CA ASN A 184 -2.98 -4.50 11.39
C ASN A 184 -2.17 -3.72 10.33
N ARG A 185 -2.21 -2.40 10.42
CA ARG A 185 -1.49 -1.47 9.54
C ARG A 185 0.01 -1.73 9.47
N ALA A 186 0.58 -2.35 10.50
CA ALA A 186 2.02 -2.60 10.61
C ALA A 186 2.55 -3.54 9.51
N VAL A 187 1.70 -4.38 8.90
CA VAL A 187 2.11 -5.23 7.77
C VAL A 187 2.55 -4.39 6.57
N ASP A 188 1.87 -3.28 6.30
CA ASP A 188 2.25 -2.36 5.22
C ASP A 188 3.56 -1.64 5.52
N CYS A 189 3.81 -1.29 6.78
CA CYS A 189 5.05 -0.64 7.20
C CYS A 189 6.27 -1.56 7.06
N TRP A 190 6.13 -2.85 7.33
CA TRP A 190 7.15 -3.84 7.03
C TRP A 190 7.45 -3.89 5.53
N SER A 191 6.44 -4.01 4.70
CA SER A 191 6.58 -4.04 3.25
C SER A 191 7.25 -2.78 2.71
N LEU A 192 6.91 -1.60 3.23
CA LEU A 192 7.60 -0.35 2.92
C LEU A 192 9.07 -0.39 3.28
N GLY A 193 9.43 -0.96 4.43
CA GLY A 193 10.83 -1.18 4.83
C GLY A 193 11.59 -2.07 3.85
N VAL A 194 10.96 -3.13 3.36
CA VAL A 194 11.52 -4.02 2.32
C VAL A 194 11.75 -3.26 1.01
N ILE A 195 10.77 -2.48 0.57
CA ILE A 195 10.88 -1.66 -0.65
C ILE A 195 12.02 -0.65 -0.52
N LEU A 196 12.11 0.05 0.60
CA LEU A 196 13.18 1.03 0.84
C LEU A 196 14.56 0.37 0.82
N PHE A 197 14.71 -0.79 1.46
CA PHE A 197 15.94 -1.59 1.43
C PHE A 197 16.36 -1.89 -0.01
N ILE A 198 15.43 -2.36 -0.85
CA ILE A 198 15.69 -2.69 -2.26
C ILE A 198 16.08 -1.45 -3.06
N CYS A 199 15.38 -0.33 -2.90
CA CYS A 199 15.66 0.90 -3.64
C CYS A 199 17.06 1.45 -3.33
N LEU A 200 17.48 1.40 -2.06
CA LEU A 200 18.78 1.92 -1.61
C LEU A 200 19.94 0.99 -1.98
N SER A 201 19.74 -0.30 -1.91
CA SER A 201 20.80 -1.31 -2.05
C SER A 201 20.83 -2.02 -3.41
N GLY A 202 19.67 -2.19 -4.04
CA GLY A 202 19.52 -2.92 -5.31
C GLY A 202 19.34 -4.42 -5.14
N TYR A 203 19.23 -4.94 -3.91
CA TYR A 203 18.97 -6.35 -3.63
C TYR A 203 17.94 -6.52 -2.50
N PRO A 204 17.21 -7.65 -2.44
CA PRO A 204 16.21 -7.87 -1.40
C PRO A 204 16.84 -8.21 -0.04
N PRO A 205 16.25 -7.78 1.09
CA PRO A 205 16.76 -8.09 2.43
C PRO A 205 16.63 -9.57 2.79
N PHE A 206 15.62 -10.25 2.27
CA PHE A 206 15.34 -11.67 2.53
C PHE A 206 15.26 -12.42 1.21
N SER A 207 16.08 -13.46 1.07
CA SER A 207 16.18 -14.26 -0.14
C SER A 207 16.85 -15.59 0.17
N GLU A 208 16.42 -16.65 -0.50
CA GLU A 208 17.07 -17.97 -0.41
C GLU A 208 18.30 -18.11 -1.32
N HIS A 209 18.63 -17.05 -2.05
CA HIS A 209 19.80 -17.05 -2.93
C HIS A 209 21.09 -17.12 -2.13
N LYS A 210 21.93 -18.13 -2.42
CA LYS A 210 23.24 -18.38 -1.77
C LYS A 210 23.19 -18.53 -0.23
N THR A 211 22.08 -19.02 0.33
CA THR A 211 21.94 -19.32 1.75
C THR A 211 21.20 -20.64 1.96
N GLN A 212 21.47 -21.30 3.08
CA GLN A 212 20.71 -22.48 3.51
C GLN A 212 19.59 -22.16 4.48
N VAL A 213 19.49 -20.90 4.92
CA VAL A 213 18.44 -20.44 5.83
C VAL A 213 17.17 -20.20 5.02
N SER A 214 16.07 -20.82 5.43
CA SER A 214 14.77 -20.63 4.76
C SER A 214 14.32 -19.17 4.80
N LEU A 215 13.56 -18.75 3.78
CA LEU A 215 13.00 -17.39 3.71
C LEU A 215 12.16 -17.08 4.95
N LYS A 216 11.35 -18.05 5.41
CA LYS A 216 10.55 -17.93 6.63
C LYS A 216 11.40 -17.64 7.86
N ASP A 217 12.50 -18.38 8.06
CA ASP A 217 13.37 -18.21 9.21
C ASP A 217 14.12 -16.88 9.18
N GLN A 218 14.53 -16.41 7.99
CA GLN A 218 15.12 -15.09 7.82
C GLN A 218 14.14 -13.97 8.26
N ILE A 219 12.90 -14.03 7.78
CA ILE A 219 11.87 -13.03 8.06
C ILE A 219 11.46 -13.06 9.53
N THR A 220 11.19 -14.23 10.09
CA THR A 220 10.73 -14.36 11.48
C THR A 220 11.79 -14.03 12.50
N SER A 221 13.08 -14.19 12.16
CA SER A 221 14.20 -13.76 12.99
C SER A 221 14.58 -12.29 12.79
N GLY A 222 14.08 -11.66 11.73
CA GLY A 222 14.45 -10.29 11.37
C GLY A 222 15.89 -10.12 10.90
N LYS A 223 16.57 -11.22 10.55
CA LYS A 223 17.95 -11.21 10.07
C LYS A 223 17.97 -11.03 8.56
N TYR A 224 18.12 -9.80 8.11
CA TYR A 224 18.29 -9.49 6.71
C TYR A 224 19.74 -9.58 6.27
N ASN A 225 19.95 -9.83 4.99
CA ASN A 225 21.28 -9.91 4.38
C ASN A 225 21.86 -8.49 4.25
N PHE A 226 22.80 -8.14 5.11
CA PHE A 226 23.51 -6.87 5.10
C PHE A 226 24.87 -7.02 4.44
N ILE A 227 25.07 -6.32 3.32
CA ILE A 227 26.34 -6.30 2.59
C ILE A 227 27.02 -4.96 2.87
N PRO A 228 28.06 -4.90 3.76
CA PRO A 228 28.63 -3.64 4.20
C PRO A 228 29.14 -2.74 3.06
N GLU A 229 29.70 -3.31 2.03
CA GLU A 229 30.25 -2.59 0.87
C GLU A 229 29.17 -1.82 0.10
N VAL A 230 27.98 -2.40 -0.01
CA VAL A 230 26.83 -1.75 -0.67
C VAL A 230 26.28 -0.62 0.18
N TRP A 231 26.16 -0.84 1.49
CA TRP A 231 25.58 0.11 2.42
C TRP A 231 26.54 1.23 2.85
N ALA A 232 27.83 1.07 2.60
CA ALA A 232 28.83 2.11 2.89
C ALA A 232 28.56 3.43 2.16
N GLU A 233 27.89 3.38 1.02
CA GLU A 233 27.53 4.58 0.24
C GLU A 233 26.16 5.16 0.61
N VAL A 234 25.45 4.53 1.53
CA VAL A 234 24.12 4.96 2.00
C VAL A 234 24.27 5.69 3.33
N SER A 235 23.55 6.80 3.52
CA SER A 235 23.61 7.56 4.75
C SER A 235 23.15 6.74 5.96
N GLU A 236 23.69 7.05 7.13
CA GLU A 236 23.27 6.43 8.38
C GLU A 236 21.80 6.68 8.69
N LYS A 237 21.28 7.86 8.32
CA LYS A 237 19.87 8.21 8.50
C LYS A 237 18.95 7.32 7.68
N ALA A 238 19.30 7.06 6.41
CA ALA A 238 18.51 6.17 5.55
C ALA A 238 18.50 4.74 6.10
N LEU A 239 19.65 4.21 6.50
CA LEU A 239 19.76 2.90 7.09
C LEU A 239 19.00 2.81 8.43
N ASP A 240 19.03 3.85 9.26
CA ASP A 240 18.26 3.90 10.50
C ASP A 240 16.76 3.76 10.28
N LEU A 241 16.22 4.43 9.27
CA LEU A 241 14.81 4.29 8.91
C LEU A 241 14.46 2.88 8.46
N VAL A 242 15.29 2.27 7.62
CA VAL A 242 15.14 0.86 7.23
C VAL A 242 15.07 -0.05 8.45
N LYS A 243 16.00 0.10 9.39
CA LYS A 243 16.04 -0.69 10.62
C LYS A 243 14.78 -0.53 11.48
N LYS A 244 14.21 0.66 11.53
CA LYS A 244 13.00 0.96 12.32
C LYS A 244 11.72 0.43 11.69
N LEU A 245 11.72 0.21 10.38
CA LEU A 245 10.61 -0.43 9.66
C LEU A 245 10.72 -1.96 9.64
N LEU A 246 11.94 -2.50 9.59
CA LEU A 246 12.19 -3.95 9.59
C LEU A 246 12.35 -4.53 11.01
N ILE A 247 11.48 -4.12 11.92
CA ILE A 247 11.37 -4.67 13.28
C ILE A 247 10.32 -5.79 13.27
N VAL A 248 10.69 -6.95 13.82
CA VAL A 248 9.83 -8.16 13.83
C VAL A 248 8.55 -7.93 14.65
N ASP A 249 8.68 -7.29 15.83
CA ASP A 249 7.52 -6.94 16.66
C ASP A 249 6.72 -5.80 16.02
N PRO A 250 5.46 -6.05 15.59
CA PRO A 250 4.65 -5.03 14.96
C PRO A 250 4.33 -3.85 15.88
N LYS A 251 4.37 -4.04 17.20
CA LYS A 251 4.15 -2.97 18.19
C LYS A 251 5.34 -2.01 18.29
N ALA A 252 6.55 -2.50 18.07
CA ALA A 252 7.78 -1.71 18.08
C ALA A 252 8.11 -1.12 16.71
N ARG A 253 7.56 -1.67 15.63
CA ARG A 253 7.76 -1.20 14.25
C ARG A 253 7.20 0.19 14.06
N PHE A 254 7.93 1.03 13.32
CA PHE A 254 7.47 2.37 12.96
C PHE A 254 6.15 2.33 12.20
N THR A 255 5.25 3.24 12.56
CA THR A 255 4.06 3.60 11.78
C THR A 255 4.45 4.51 10.61
N THR A 256 3.53 4.70 9.67
CA THR A 256 3.73 5.68 8.59
C THR A 256 3.95 7.09 9.13
N GLU A 257 3.23 7.48 10.18
CA GLU A 257 3.36 8.78 10.82
C GLU A 257 4.75 8.97 11.45
N GLU A 258 5.23 7.97 12.20
CA GLU A 258 6.58 7.99 12.79
C GLU A 258 7.67 8.03 11.71
N ALA A 259 7.50 7.24 10.63
CA ALA A 259 8.42 7.25 9.50
C ALA A 259 8.47 8.61 8.80
N LEU A 260 7.35 9.29 8.61
CA LEU A 260 7.28 10.64 8.03
C LEU A 260 7.98 11.70 8.89
N ARG A 261 8.06 11.49 10.20
CA ARG A 261 8.79 12.37 11.14
C ARG A 261 10.27 12.03 11.26
N HIS A 262 10.72 10.92 10.67
CA HIS A 262 12.11 10.50 10.75
C HIS A 262 13.05 11.57 10.15
N PRO A 263 14.23 11.83 10.75
CA PRO A 263 15.18 12.85 10.28
C PRO A 263 15.58 12.74 8.81
N TRP A 264 15.64 11.53 8.26
CA TRP A 264 15.97 11.31 6.85
C TRP A 264 14.97 11.99 5.90
N LEU A 265 13.70 12.08 6.28
CA LEU A 265 12.63 12.69 5.48
C LEU A 265 12.40 14.18 5.79
N GLN A 266 13.15 14.76 6.73
CA GLN A 266 13.12 16.19 7.00
C GLN A 266 14.06 16.91 6.01
N ASP A 267 13.66 16.96 4.78
CA ASP A 267 14.40 17.52 3.64
C ASP A 267 13.47 18.46 2.88
N GLU A 268 13.67 19.77 3.08
CA GLU A 268 12.79 20.78 2.49
C GLU A 268 12.95 20.86 0.95
N ASP A 269 14.13 20.56 0.43
CA ASP A 269 14.35 20.53 -1.02
C ASP A 269 13.60 19.36 -1.67
N MET A 270 13.61 18.20 -1.04
CA MET A 270 12.83 17.04 -1.49
C MET A 270 11.33 17.34 -1.44
N LYS A 271 10.84 17.90 -0.35
CA LYS A 271 9.41 18.27 -0.22
C LYS A 271 8.99 19.33 -1.25
N ARG A 272 9.86 20.27 -1.54
CA ARG A 272 9.64 21.29 -2.59
C ARG A 272 9.55 20.64 -3.97
N LYS A 273 10.44 19.71 -4.31
CA LYS A 273 10.37 18.93 -5.55
C LYS A 273 9.02 18.20 -5.66
N PHE A 274 8.59 17.53 -4.60
CA PHE A 274 7.29 16.88 -4.57
C PHE A 274 6.15 17.86 -4.84
N ASN A 275 6.10 18.98 -4.16
CA ASN A 275 5.06 20.00 -4.37
C ASN A 275 5.04 20.54 -5.79
N ASN A 276 6.20 20.69 -6.43
CA ASN A 276 6.30 21.14 -7.82
C ASN A 276 5.84 20.09 -8.83
N LEU A 277 5.85 18.81 -8.46
CA LEU A 277 5.34 17.72 -9.29
C LEU A 277 3.81 17.60 -9.25
N LEU A 278 3.16 18.15 -8.22
CA LEU A 278 1.71 18.12 -8.09
C LEU A 278 1.04 19.03 -9.11
N SER A 279 -0.09 18.56 -9.68
CA SER A 279 -0.99 19.40 -10.45
C SER A 279 -1.71 20.41 -9.56
N GLU A 280 -2.32 21.44 -10.15
CA GLU A 280 -3.13 22.41 -9.39
C GLU A 280 -4.33 21.73 -8.72
N GLU A 281 -4.91 20.72 -9.36
CA GLU A 281 -5.98 19.89 -8.81
C GLU A 281 -5.49 19.10 -7.60
N ASP A 282 -4.32 18.47 -7.67
CA ASP A 282 -3.72 17.74 -6.56
C ASP A 282 -3.39 18.65 -5.38
N LYS A 283 -2.91 19.86 -5.62
CA LYS A 283 -2.65 20.87 -4.58
C LYS A 283 -3.92 21.29 -3.86
N LEU A 284 -5.02 21.45 -4.60
CA LEU A 284 -6.31 21.81 -4.03
C LEU A 284 -6.85 20.70 -3.13
N MET A 285 -6.69 19.44 -3.53
CA MET A 285 -7.08 18.27 -2.73
C MET A 285 -6.30 18.17 -1.41
N ALA A 286 -5.02 18.47 -1.43
CA ALA A 286 -4.17 18.45 -0.22
C ALA A 286 -4.64 19.49 0.83
N VAL A 287 -5.15 20.64 0.40
CA VAL A 287 -5.69 21.68 1.30
C VAL A 287 -7.00 21.25 1.95
N THR A 288 -7.84 20.50 1.26
CA THR A 288 -9.13 20.05 1.77
C THR A 288 -9.04 18.85 2.72
N GLN A 289 -7.91 18.16 2.75
CA GLN A 289 -7.65 16.98 3.60
C GLN A 289 -6.98 17.31 4.94
N VAL A 290 -6.79 18.58 5.28
CA VAL A 290 -6.34 18.97 6.62
C VAL A 290 -7.41 18.55 7.63
N PRO A 291 -7.13 17.65 8.59
CA PRO A 291 -8.09 17.26 9.60
C PRO A 291 -8.56 18.52 10.35
N ALA A 292 -9.87 18.69 10.48
CA ALA A 292 -10.40 19.72 11.35
C ALA A 292 -9.79 19.54 12.75
N GLN A 293 -9.07 20.51 13.23
CA GLN A 293 -8.55 20.50 14.60
C GLN A 293 -9.71 20.21 15.55
N PRO A 294 -9.57 19.33 16.54
CA PRO A 294 -10.63 19.11 17.50
C PRO A 294 -10.93 20.44 18.20
N SER A 295 -12.12 20.96 17.96
CA SER A 295 -12.60 22.16 18.64
C SER A 295 -12.56 21.89 20.14
N THR A 296 -11.74 22.64 20.84
CA THR A 296 -11.74 22.70 22.31
C THR A 296 -13.06 23.38 22.73
N SER A 297 -14.14 22.64 22.69
CA SER A 297 -15.38 23.05 23.34
C SER A 297 -15.18 22.93 24.85
N ARG A 298 -15.14 24.08 25.49
CA ARG A 298 -15.14 24.24 26.94
C ARG A 298 -16.23 23.35 27.56
N LYS A 299 -15.82 22.36 28.36
CA LYS A 299 -16.69 21.72 29.33
C LYS A 299 -17.19 22.77 30.30
N ARG A 300 -18.43 23.15 30.21
CA ARG A 300 -19.17 23.73 31.33
C ARG A 300 -19.59 22.59 32.23
N LEU A 301 -19.05 22.59 33.43
CA LEU A 301 -19.53 21.80 34.55
C LEU A 301 -21.00 22.16 34.83
N LEU A 302 -21.87 21.14 34.80
CA LEU A 302 -23.09 21.11 35.57
C LEU A 302 -23.10 19.81 36.35
N GLU A 303 -22.96 19.95 37.65
CA GLU A 303 -23.27 18.95 38.66
C GLU A 303 -24.78 18.73 38.66
N GLY A 304 -25.23 17.48 38.82
CA GLY A 304 -26.62 17.12 38.94
C GLY A 304 -26.88 15.64 38.90
N GLU A 305 -26.86 15.04 40.10
CA GLU A 305 -27.66 13.92 40.56
C GLU A 305 -27.65 12.55 39.88
N ALA A 306 -27.23 11.59 40.69
CA ALA A 306 -27.27 10.16 40.47
C ALA A 306 -28.71 9.65 40.54
N GLU A 307 -29.16 8.95 39.49
CA GLU A 307 -30.26 8.00 39.62
C GLU A 307 -29.84 6.62 39.08
N SER A 308 -30.04 5.64 39.92
CA SER A 308 -29.76 4.23 39.71
C SER A 308 -30.67 3.66 38.61
N ALA A 309 -30.07 3.09 37.56
CA ALA A 309 -30.79 2.31 36.56
C ALA A 309 -30.43 0.83 36.65
N ASP A 310 -31.46 0.06 36.90
CA ASP A 310 -31.59 -1.40 36.95
C ASP A 310 -30.97 -2.10 35.72
N PRO A 311 -30.13 -3.15 35.89
CA PRO A 311 -29.46 -3.83 34.77
C PRO A 311 -30.36 -4.76 33.93
N THR A 312 -31.62 -4.93 34.26
CA THR A 312 -32.50 -5.92 33.61
C THR A 312 -33.20 -5.43 32.33
N LYS A 313 -33.03 -4.16 31.93
CA LYS A 313 -33.69 -3.60 30.73
C LYS A 313 -32.84 -3.59 29.45
N ARG A 314 -31.65 -4.19 29.43
CA ARG A 314 -30.76 -4.21 28.24
C ARG A 314 -30.90 -5.46 27.36
N LEU A 315 -31.79 -6.38 27.68
CA LEU A 315 -31.97 -7.67 26.96
C LEU A 315 -33.18 -7.72 26.00
N ALA A 316 -33.91 -6.63 25.84
CA ALA A 316 -35.18 -6.64 25.05
C ALA A 316 -35.11 -5.94 23.69
N VAL A 317 -33.94 -5.47 23.21
CA VAL A 317 -33.84 -4.72 21.92
C VAL A 317 -33.13 -5.51 20.82
N CYS A 318 -32.61 -6.71 21.08
CA CYS A 318 -31.94 -7.52 20.07
C CYS A 318 -32.79 -8.65 19.44
N ALA A 319 -34.12 -8.64 19.61
CA ALA A 319 -35.00 -9.72 19.11
C ALA A 319 -36.09 -9.26 18.13
N ALA A 320 -35.90 -8.17 17.42
CA ALA A 320 -36.86 -7.70 16.44
C ALA A 320 -36.23 -7.12 15.19
N VAL A 321 -35.35 -7.88 14.50
CA VAL A 321 -35.17 -7.82 13.05
C VAL A 321 -34.65 -9.19 12.60
N SER A 322 -35.58 -10.02 12.23
CA SER A 322 -35.37 -11.18 11.35
C SER A 322 -35.76 -10.75 9.96
#